data_d72c524772968e643bfc411890479aa4
#
_entry.id   d72c524772968e643bfc411890479aa4
#
_cell.length_a   1.000
_cell.length_b   1.000
_cell.length_c   1.000
_cell.angle_alpha   90.00
_cell.angle_beta   90.00
_cell.angle_gamma   90.00
#
_symmetry.space_group_name_H-M   'P 1'
#
loop_
_entity.id
_entity.type
_entity.pdbx_description
1 polymer ?
#
loop_
_entity_poly.entity_id
_entity_poly.type
_entity_poly.pdbx_seq_one_letter_code
_entity_poly.pdbx_strand_id
1 'polypeptide(L)'
;MLSAVVMAEHVAEGYGRYAAGEQRQLYRAAKRELLRLETSLAIARQADLLSATHHAQLATRIQTVNRLLSGFLVYLDRQVSGS
;
A
#
# COMPACT_ATOMS: atom_id res chain seq x y z
N MET A 1 0.69 -12.34 1.64
CA MET A 1 0.34 -11.34 2.65
C MET A 1 1.50 -10.45 3.07
N LEU A 2 2.64 -11.04 3.38
CA LEU A 2 3.85 -10.28 3.73
C LEU A 2 4.42 -9.47 2.57
N SER A 3 4.20 -9.90 1.32
CA SER A 3 4.78 -9.24 0.15
C SER A 3 4.32 -7.79 -0.04
N ALA A 4 3.05 -7.48 0.21
CA ALA A 4 2.55 -6.11 0.07
C ALA A 4 3.11 -5.19 1.15
N VAL A 5 3.23 -5.68 2.39
CA VAL A 5 3.82 -4.92 3.50
C VAL A 5 5.30 -4.69 3.26
N VAL A 6 6.03 -5.74 2.86
CA VAL A 6 7.46 -5.65 2.53
C VAL A 6 7.69 -4.67 1.38
N MET A 7 6.86 -4.71 0.34
CA MET A 7 6.96 -3.78 -0.78
C MET A 7 6.76 -2.34 -0.32
N ALA A 8 5.76 -2.06 0.53
CA ALA A 8 5.52 -0.73 1.06
C ALA A 8 6.69 -0.23 1.91
N GLU A 9 7.29 -1.11 2.71
CA GLU A 9 8.49 -0.79 3.50
C GLU A 9 9.68 -0.46 2.60
N HIS A 10 9.92 -1.26 1.57
CA HIS A 10 11.00 -1.01 0.59
C HIS A 10 10.81 0.31 -0.12
N VAL A 11 9.59 0.66 -0.48
CA VAL A 11 9.29 1.96 -1.09
C VAL A 11 9.64 3.09 -0.14
N ALA A 12 9.26 2.97 1.13
CA ALA A 12 9.58 3.98 2.14
C ALA A 12 11.08 4.12 2.36
N GLU A 13 11.83 3.01 2.41
CA GLU A 13 13.29 3.01 2.53
C GLU A 13 13.96 3.64 1.32
N GLY A 14 13.40 3.44 0.14
CA GLY A 14 13.93 3.98 -1.10
C GLY A 14 13.62 5.45 -1.35
N TYR A 15 12.87 6.09 -0.46
CA TYR A 15 12.34 7.44 -0.65
C TYR A 15 13.41 8.46 -1.06
N GLY A 16 14.58 8.42 -0.48
CA GLY A 16 15.66 9.35 -0.78
C GLY A 16 16.52 8.98 -1.99
N ARG A 17 16.29 7.82 -2.63
CA ARG A 17 17.15 7.27 -3.69
C ARG A 17 16.63 7.51 -5.10
N TYR A 18 15.36 7.83 -5.24
CA TYR A 18 14.70 7.88 -6.53
C TYR A 18 14.18 9.28 -6.84
N ALA A 19 14.15 9.62 -8.12
CA ALA A 19 13.46 10.82 -8.59
C ALA A 19 11.96 10.72 -8.28
N ALA A 20 11.28 11.87 -8.16
CA ALA A 20 9.87 11.92 -7.79
C ALA A 20 8.97 11.07 -8.70
N GLY A 21 9.25 11.03 -10.01
CA GLY A 21 8.48 10.20 -10.95
C GLY A 21 8.65 8.70 -10.68
N GLU A 22 9.86 8.27 -10.36
CA GLU A 22 10.14 6.86 -10.02
C GLU A 22 9.49 6.47 -8.69
N GLN A 23 9.58 7.34 -7.68
CA GLN A 23 8.92 7.14 -6.40
C GLN A 23 7.41 7.01 -6.58
N ARG A 24 6.81 7.86 -7.41
CA ARG A 24 5.38 7.83 -7.70
C ARG A 24 4.97 6.46 -8.27
N GLN A 25 5.74 5.93 -9.22
CA GLN A 25 5.47 4.61 -9.81
C GLN A 25 5.56 3.51 -8.77
N LEU A 26 6.56 3.56 -7.88
CA LEU A 26 6.73 2.58 -6.81
C LEU A 26 5.56 2.62 -5.82
N TYR A 27 5.11 3.80 -5.43
CA TYR A 27 3.97 3.94 -4.53
C TYR A 27 2.67 3.46 -5.17
N ARG A 28 2.47 3.71 -6.46
CA ARG A 28 1.31 3.19 -7.20
C ARG A 28 1.34 1.66 -7.27
N ALA A 29 2.50 1.08 -7.50
CA ALA A 29 2.66 -0.37 -7.48
C ALA A 29 2.31 -0.95 -6.09
N ALA A 30 2.79 -0.32 -5.03
CA ALA A 30 2.46 -0.73 -3.67
C ALA A 30 0.95 -0.64 -3.39
N LYS A 31 0.28 0.39 -3.86
CA LYS A 31 -1.18 0.51 -3.72
C LYS A 31 -1.91 -0.62 -4.44
N ARG A 32 -1.46 -1.00 -5.63
CA ARG A 32 -2.06 -2.14 -6.35
C ARG A 32 -1.91 -3.44 -5.56
N GLU A 33 -0.75 -3.65 -4.95
CA GLU A 33 -0.52 -4.84 -4.11
C GLU A 33 -1.41 -4.83 -2.87
N LEU A 34 -1.63 -3.67 -2.25
CA LEU A 34 -2.56 -3.56 -1.12
C LEU A 34 -3.99 -3.90 -1.54
N LEU A 35 -4.41 -3.46 -2.72
CA LEU A 35 -5.75 -3.78 -3.24
C LEU A 35 -5.91 -5.29 -3.46
N ARG A 36 -4.89 -5.95 -4.00
CA ARG A 36 -4.88 -7.42 -4.15
C ARG A 36 -4.98 -8.10 -2.79
N LEU A 37 -4.26 -7.59 -1.80
CA LEU A 37 -4.31 -8.13 -0.44
C LEU A 37 -5.70 -7.98 0.16
N GLU A 38 -6.34 -6.82 0.02
CA GLU A 38 -7.71 -6.61 0.48
C GLU A 38 -8.67 -7.63 -0.13
N THR A 39 -8.57 -7.86 -1.44
CA THR A 39 -9.39 -8.84 -2.15
C THR A 39 -9.15 -10.26 -1.61
N SER A 40 -7.88 -10.63 -1.42
CA SER A 40 -7.52 -11.94 -0.87
C SER A 40 -8.07 -12.14 0.54
N LEU A 41 -8.03 -11.11 1.38
CA LEU A 41 -8.56 -11.17 2.74
C LEU A 41 -10.09 -11.31 2.74
N ALA A 42 -10.78 -10.63 1.83
CA ALA A 42 -12.22 -10.75 1.69
C ALA A 42 -12.63 -12.17 1.28
N ILE A 43 -11.89 -12.76 0.35
CA ILE A 43 -12.12 -14.16 -0.08
C ILE A 43 -11.87 -15.11 1.09
N ALA A 44 -10.77 -14.95 1.81
CA ALA A 44 -10.43 -15.77 2.97
C ALA A 44 -11.51 -15.67 4.06
N ARG A 45 -12.06 -14.49 4.27
CA ARG A 45 -13.13 -14.28 5.25
C ARG A 45 -14.40 -15.00 4.85
N GLN A 46 -14.79 -14.93 3.56
CA GLN A 46 -15.96 -15.63 3.04
C GLN A 46 -15.81 -17.15 3.11
N ALA A 47 -14.60 -17.65 2.93
CA ALA A 47 -14.30 -19.07 2.99
C ALA A 47 -14.11 -19.60 4.43
N ASP A 48 -14.33 -18.76 5.44
CA ASP A 48 -14.10 -19.05 6.87
C ASP A 48 -12.66 -19.47 7.20
N LEU A 49 -11.70 -19.05 6.39
CA LEU A 49 -10.28 -19.28 6.65
C LEU A 49 -9.68 -18.20 7.55
N LEU A 50 -10.43 -17.15 7.83
CA LEU A 50 -9.99 -16.01 8.61
C LEU A 50 -11.12 -15.55 9.51
N SER A 51 -10.85 -15.36 10.82
CA SER A 51 -11.86 -14.86 11.75
C SER A 51 -12.22 -13.41 11.45
N ALA A 52 -13.42 -13.00 11.87
CA ALA A 52 -13.87 -11.61 11.73
C ALA A 52 -12.93 -10.65 12.46
N THR A 53 -12.43 -11.03 13.64
CA THR A 53 -11.50 -10.22 14.43
C THR A 53 -10.17 -10.02 13.70
N HIS A 54 -9.58 -11.11 13.21
CA HIS A 54 -8.33 -11.02 12.46
C HIS A 54 -8.50 -10.23 11.16
N HIS A 55 -9.62 -10.45 10.46
CA HIS A 55 -9.91 -9.69 9.26
C HIS A 55 -9.98 -8.18 9.54
N ALA A 56 -10.69 -7.79 10.60
CA ALA A 56 -10.82 -6.38 10.98
C ALA A 56 -9.47 -5.75 11.33
N GLN A 57 -8.60 -6.47 12.07
CA GLN A 57 -7.27 -6.00 12.43
C GLN A 57 -6.40 -5.78 11.19
N LEU A 58 -6.41 -6.73 10.26
CA LEU A 58 -5.64 -6.64 9.03
C LEU A 58 -6.16 -5.52 8.12
N ALA A 59 -7.48 -5.39 8.02
CA ALA A 59 -8.11 -4.33 7.23
C ALA A 59 -7.71 -2.94 7.75
N THR A 60 -7.65 -2.76 9.07
CA THR A 60 -7.22 -1.51 9.69
C THR A 60 -5.78 -1.17 9.33
N ARG A 61 -4.88 -2.16 9.38
CA ARG A 61 -3.48 -1.96 8.99
C ARG A 61 -3.33 -1.60 7.52
N ILE A 62 -4.08 -2.27 6.65
CA ILE A 62 -4.07 -1.98 5.23
C ILE A 62 -4.54 -0.55 4.97
N GLN A 63 -5.61 -0.12 5.64
CA GLN A 63 -6.12 1.25 5.50
C GLN A 63 -5.08 2.28 5.93
N THR A 64 -4.35 2.03 7.01
CA THR A 64 -3.29 2.92 7.49
C THR A 64 -2.18 3.06 6.45
N VAL A 65 -1.68 1.95 5.93
CA VAL A 65 -0.63 1.95 4.89
C VAL A 65 -1.14 2.63 3.62
N ASN A 66 -2.36 2.32 3.21
CA ASN A 66 -2.95 2.91 2.00
C ASN A 66 -3.08 4.42 2.12
N ARG A 67 -3.45 4.92 3.30
CA ARG A 67 -3.56 6.35 3.58
C ARG A 67 -2.21 7.06 3.48
N LEU A 68 -1.16 6.44 4.02
CA LEU A 68 0.21 6.95 3.93
C LEU A 68 0.68 7.00 2.47
N LEU A 69 0.45 5.93 1.72
CA LEU A 69 0.82 5.89 0.30
C LEU A 69 0.08 6.94 -0.51
N SER A 70 -1.21 7.13 -0.24
CA SER A 70 -2.02 8.16 -0.91
C SER A 70 -1.49 9.57 -0.62
N GLY A 71 -1.09 9.83 0.63
CA GLY A 71 -0.50 11.11 1.01
C GLY A 71 0.81 11.37 0.27
N PHE A 72 1.69 10.37 0.20
CA PHE A 72 2.94 10.48 -0.55
C PHE A 72 2.69 10.70 -2.04
N LEU A 73 1.71 10.00 -2.62
CA LEU A 73 1.37 10.17 -4.03
C LEU A 73 0.89 11.59 -4.34
N VAL A 74 0.06 12.17 -3.50
CA VAL A 74 -0.38 13.57 -3.64
C VAL A 74 0.82 14.50 -3.62
N TYR A 75 1.71 14.30 -2.64
CA TYR A 75 2.94 15.10 -2.52
C TYR A 75 3.80 14.97 -3.77
N LEU A 76 4.03 13.74 -4.25
CA LEU A 76 4.87 13.48 -5.42
C LEU A 76 4.25 14.01 -6.71
N ASP A 77 2.94 13.93 -6.85
CA ASP A 77 2.24 14.51 -8.01
C ASP A 77 2.44 16.03 -8.06
N ARG A 78 2.44 16.70 -6.93
CA ARG A 78 2.74 18.14 -6.85
C ARG A 78 4.19 18.42 -7.24
N GLN A 79 5.14 17.58 -6.79
CA GLN A 79 6.55 17.73 -7.15
C GLN A 79 6.77 17.58 -8.65
N VAL A 80 6.14 16.59 -9.27
CA VAL A 80 6.26 16.35 -10.72
C VAL A 80 5.60 17.48 -11.51
N SER A 81 4.42 17.93 -11.09
CA SER A 81 3.68 19.00 -11.78
C SER A 81 4.29 20.37 -11.58
N GLY A 82 4.97 20.60 -10.46
CA GLY A 82 5.60 21.89 -10.15
C GLY A 82 6.95 22.11 -10.81
N SER A 83 7.47 21.06 -11.42
CA SER A 83 8.76 21.15 -12.11
C SER A 83 8.57 21.38 -13.61
#